data_37ea49d106d017380c0ea0939f9fc252
#
_entry.id   37ea49d106d017380c0ea0939f9fc252
#
_cell.length_a   1.000
_cell.length_b   1.000
_cell.length_c   1.000
_cell.angle_alpha   90.00
_cell.angle_beta   90.00
_cell.angle_gamma   90.00
#
_symmetry.space_group_name_H-M   'P 1'
#
loop_
_entity.id
_entity.type
_entity.pdbx_description
1 polymer ?
#
loop_
_entity_poly.entity_id
_entity_poly.type
_entity_poly.pdbx_seq_one_letter_code
_entity_poly.pdbx_strand_id
1 'polypeptide(L)'
;MEFLLINHPLDCPICDQAGECSLQEFSVEHGKGTSRFKEDKVKKPKNVKIGPRIRLDDERCIMCSRCIRFMDEVADEPVLGFSDRGTHTTVGIFPGRELTNNYGLNTVDLCPVGALTSNDFRFQMRT
;
A
#
# COMPACT_ATOMS: atom_id res chain seq x y z
N MET A 1 12.79 11.16 -4.76
CA MET A 1 11.95 11.52 -3.60
C MET A 1 10.72 12.32 -4.00
N GLU A 2 10.84 13.47 -4.65
CA GLU A 2 9.68 14.30 -5.02
C GLU A 2 8.67 13.58 -5.92
N PHE A 3 9.11 12.76 -6.86
CA PHE A 3 8.20 11.96 -7.68
C PHE A 3 7.34 10.99 -6.86
N LEU A 4 7.90 10.42 -5.80
CA LEU A 4 7.13 9.58 -4.88
C LEU A 4 6.12 10.41 -4.07
N LEU A 5 6.46 11.65 -3.74
CA LEU A 5 5.62 12.54 -2.94
C LEU A 5 4.46 13.17 -3.72
N ILE A 6 4.52 13.25 -5.06
CA ILE A 6 3.49 13.91 -5.89
C ILE A 6 2.09 13.43 -5.53
N ASN A 7 1.85 12.13 -5.53
CA ASN A 7 0.54 11.54 -5.20
C ASN A 7 0.50 10.85 -3.84
N HIS A 8 1.58 10.92 -3.06
CA HIS A 8 1.62 10.27 -1.75
C HIS A 8 0.66 10.94 -0.77
N PRO A 9 -0.20 10.17 -0.07
CA PRO A 9 -1.12 10.73 0.91
C PRO A 9 -0.38 11.20 2.16
N LEU A 10 -0.92 12.22 2.84
CA LEU A 10 -0.39 12.71 4.11
C LEU A 10 -0.98 11.91 5.28
N ASP A 11 -0.76 10.62 5.26
CA ASP A 11 -1.36 9.62 6.16
C ASP A 11 -0.39 9.06 7.21
N CYS A 12 0.76 9.68 7.43
CA CYS A 12 1.78 9.14 8.35
C CYS A 12 1.21 8.70 9.71
N PRO A 13 0.29 9.43 10.34
CA PRO A 13 -0.27 9.02 11.64
C PRO A 13 -1.03 7.69 11.61
N ILE A 14 -1.54 7.27 10.45
CA ILE A 14 -2.31 6.03 10.29
C ILE A 14 -1.61 5.02 9.36
N CYS A 15 -0.38 5.29 8.96
CA CYS A 15 0.40 4.42 8.09
C CYS A 15 1.32 3.52 8.93
N ASP A 16 1.33 2.23 8.68
CA ASP A 16 2.14 1.26 9.44
C ASP A 16 3.65 1.47 9.27
N GLN A 17 4.08 2.16 8.24
CA GLN A 17 5.49 2.49 8.00
C GLN A 17 5.97 3.76 8.74
N ALA A 18 5.09 4.54 9.36
CA ALA A 18 5.51 5.77 10.03
C ALA A 18 6.52 5.50 11.15
N GLY A 19 7.58 6.29 11.21
CA GLY A 19 8.69 6.12 12.16
C GLY A 19 9.82 5.21 11.66
N GLU A 20 9.60 4.42 10.61
CA GLU A 20 10.59 3.56 9.96
C GLU A 20 10.56 3.69 8.42
N CYS A 21 10.15 4.85 7.94
CA CYS A 21 9.90 5.12 6.54
C CYS A 21 11.01 5.98 5.94
N SER A 22 11.81 5.41 5.04
CA SER A 22 12.88 6.14 4.36
C SER A 22 12.39 7.36 3.57
N LEU A 23 11.12 7.35 3.09
CA LEU A 23 10.55 8.52 2.44
C LEU A 23 10.39 9.70 3.42
N GLN A 24 9.99 9.42 4.67
CA GLN A 24 9.96 10.45 5.72
C GLN A 24 11.36 10.97 6.04
N GLU A 25 12.33 10.08 6.23
CA GLU A 25 13.73 10.45 6.52
C GLU A 25 14.29 11.34 5.43
N PHE A 26 14.22 10.90 4.17
CA PHE A 26 14.72 11.69 3.05
C PHE A 26 13.97 13.01 2.86
N SER A 27 12.67 13.06 3.20
CA SER A 27 11.92 14.32 3.15
C SER A 27 12.41 15.32 4.19
N VAL A 28 12.83 14.86 5.36
CA VAL A 28 13.40 15.71 6.42
C VAL A 28 14.82 16.14 6.07
N GLU A 29 15.66 15.21 5.61
CA GLU A 29 17.09 15.48 5.35
C GLU A 29 17.32 16.33 4.10
N HIS A 30 16.56 16.08 3.02
CA HIS A 30 16.80 16.65 1.70
C HIS A 30 15.65 17.53 1.19
N GLY A 31 14.50 17.49 1.85
CA GLY A 31 13.34 18.27 1.47
C GLY A 31 13.43 19.73 1.90
N LYS A 32 12.66 20.58 1.21
CA LYS A 32 12.58 22.02 1.53
C LYS A 32 11.41 22.38 2.45
N GLY A 33 10.66 21.40 2.95
CA GLY A 33 9.46 21.61 3.77
C GLY A 33 8.25 22.21 3.03
N THR A 34 8.39 22.52 1.74
CA THR A 34 7.32 23.07 0.91
C THR A 34 7.18 22.28 -0.38
N SER A 35 5.94 22.01 -0.78
CA SER A 35 5.67 21.31 -2.05
C SER A 35 5.80 22.26 -3.24
N ARG A 36 6.48 21.80 -4.30
CA ARG A 36 6.48 22.45 -5.62
C ARG A 36 5.30 22.01 -6.48
N PHE A 37 4.65 20.92 -6.11
CA PHE A 37 3.48 20.39 -6.81
C PHE A 37 2.24 21.21 -6.43
N LYS A 38 1.54 21.72 -7.43
CA LYS A 38 0.40 22.64 -7.26
C LYS A 38 -0.94 22.02 -7.63
N GLU A 39 -0.92 20.88 -8.31
CA GLU A 39 -2.12 20.16 -8.71
C GLU A 39 -2.66 19.30 -7.57
N ASP A 40 -3.92 18.89 -7.68
CA ASP A 40 -4.51 17.97 -6.74
C ASP A 40 -3.92 16.57 -6.88
N LYS A 41 -3.67 15.92 -5.75
CA LYS A 41 -3.21 14.53 -5.71
C LYS A 41 -4.29 13.59 -6.26
N VAL A 42 -3.87 12.59 -7.02
CA VAL A 42 -4.77 11.52 -7.47
C VAL A 42 -5.25 10.73 -6.25
N LYS A 43 -6.56 10.71 -6.07
CA LYS A 43 -7.21 9.95 -5.00
C LYS A 43 -7.52 8.54 -5.47
N LYS A 44 -7.20 7.56 -4.63
CA LYS A 44 -7.47 6.15 -4.85
C LYS A 44 -8.27 5.56 -3.69
N PRO A 45 -8.86 4.36 -3.86
CA PRO A 45 -9.60 3.71 -2.78
C PRO A 45 -8.73 3.50 -1.53
N LYS A 46 -9.32 3.79 -0.38
CA LYS A 46 -8.70 3.64 0.94
C LYS A 46 -9.45 2.61 1.76
N ASN A 47 -8.70 1.90 2.63
CA ASN A 47 -9.28 0.93 3.56
C ASN A 47 -10.15 -0.15 2.88
N VAL A 48 -9.73 -0.59 1.71
CA VAL A 48 -10.46 -1.61 0.94
C VAL A 48 -10.22 -2.97 1.58
N LYS A 49 -11.30 -3.70 1.86
CA LYS A 49 -11.22 -5.08 2.33
C LYS A 49 -10.87 -5.99 1.15
N ILE A 50 -9.72 -6.65 1.21
CA ILE A 50 -9.31 -7.63 0.19
C ILE A 50 -9.31 -9.07 0.72
N GLY A 51 -9.54 -9.23 2.00
CA GLY A 51 -9.67 -10.51 2.69
C GLY A 51 -10.20 -10.31 4.10
N PRO A 52 -10.47 -11.38 4.85
CA PRO A 52 -11.00 -11.27 6.21
C PRO A 52 -10.05 -10.57 7.18
N ARG A 53 -8.75 -10.70 6.95
CA ARG A 53 -7.70 -10.18 7.85
C ARG A 53 -6.87 -9.05 7.25
N ILE A 54 -7.08 -8.66 5.97
CA ILE A 54 -6.19 -7.76 5.25
C ILE A 54 -6.96 -6.58 4.65
N ARG A 55 -6.39 -5.39 4.81
CA ARG A 55 -6.86 -4.14 4.23
C ARG A 55 -5.82 -3.58 3.26
N LEU A 56 -6.31 -2.96 2.20
CA LEU A 56 -5.50 -2.22 1.24
C LEU A 56 -5.81 -0.73 1.34
N ASP A 57 -4.77 0.07 1.39
CA ASP A 57 -4.79 1.50 1.12
C ASP A 57 -4.04 1.76 -0.19
N ASP A 58 -4.79 1.93 -1.26
CA ASP A 58 -4.21 1.97 -2.60
C ASP A 58 -3.46 3.28 -2.89
N GLU A 59 -3.74 4.36 -2.14
CA GLU A 59 -2.98 5.60 -2.27
C GLU A 59 -1.50 5.45 -1.87
N ARG A 60 -1.18 4.48 -1.01
CA ARG A 60 0.19 4.19 -0.58
C ARG A 60 0.89 3.14 -1.43
N CYS A 61 0.15 2.48 -2.32
CA CYS A 61 0.68 1.42 -3.17
C CYS A 61 1.63 1.97 -4.23
N ILE A 62 2.82 1.38 -4.35
CA ILE A 62 3.83 1.74 -5.36
C ILE A 62 3.85 0.80 -6.57
N MET A 63 2.82 -0.01 -6.74
CA MET A 63 2.64 -0.93 -7.88
C MET A 63 3.82 -1.90 -8.10
N CYS A 64 4.48 -2.33 -7.04
CA CYS A 64 5.68 -3.18 -7.11
C CYS A 64 5.39 -4.66 -7.43
N SER A 65 4.13 -5.07 -7.48
CA SER A 65 3.64 -6.44 -7.74
C SER A 65 4.06 -7.54 -6.76
N ARG A 66 4.79 -7.26 -5.68
CA ARG A 66 5.27 -8.29 -4.75
C ARG A 66 4.14 -9.16 -4.19
N CYS A 67 3.03 -8.54 -3.77
CA CYS A 67 1.86 -9.26 -3.24
C CYS A 67 1.19 -10.14 -4.30
N ILE A 68 1.08 -9.66 -5.54
CA ILE A 68 0.50 -10.40 -6.66
C ILE A 68 1.36 -11.63 -6.96
N ARG A 69 2.66 -11.42 -7.14
CA ARG A 69 3.60 -12.51 -7.43
C ARG A 69 3.70 -13.53 -6.30
N PHE A 70 3.65 -13.07 -5.06
CA PHE A 70 3.65 -13.99 -3.92
C PHE A 70 2.42 -14.92 -3.94
N MET A 71 1.24 -14.36 -4.22
CA MET A 71 0.01 -15.16 -4.28
C MET A 71 -0.01 -16.12 -5.47
N ASP A 72 0.61 -15.74 -6.58
CA ASP A 72 0.71 -16.56 -7.79
C ASP A 72 1.82 -17.62 -7.67
N GLU A 73 3.05 -17.18 -7.38
CA GLU A 73 4.25 -18.03 -7.47
C GLU A 73 4.51 -18.87 -6.22
N VAL A 74 4.08 -18.42 -5.04
CA VAL A 74 4.40 -19.06 -3.74
C VAL A 74 3.18 -19.69 -3.11
N ALA A 75 2.06 -18.96 -3.04
CA ALA A 75 0.83 -19.45 -2.45
C ALA A 75 -0.01 -20.30 -3.42
N ASP A 76 0.35 -20.34 -4.71
CA ASP A 76 -0.34 -21.05 -5.79
C ASP A 76 -1.86 -20.74 -5.85
N GLU A 77 -2.20 -19.49 -5.51
CA GLU A 77 -3.58 -19.01 -5.49
C GLU A 77 -3.66 -17.57 -6.02
N PRO A 78 -3.71 -17.37 -7.36
CA PRO A 78 -3.74 -16.05 -7.97
C PRO A 78 -5.09 -15.37 -7.72
N VAL A 79 -5.20 -14.64 -6.64
CA VAL A 79 -6.41 -13.89 -6.24
C VAL A 79 -6.24 -12.37 -6.43
N LEU A 80 -5.01 -11.89 -6.52
CA LEU A 80 -4.67 -10.49 -6.68
C LEU A 80 -4.23 -10.19 -8.11
N GLY A 81 -4.55 -9.00 -8.57
CA GLY A 81 -4.12 -8.51 -9.88
C GLY A 81 -4.14 -6.99 -9.96
N PHE A 82 -3.61 -6.46 -11.06
CA PHE A 82 -3.78 -5.06 -11.40
C PHE A 82 -5.06 -4.87 -12.23
N SER A 83 -5.79 -3.81 -11.96
CA SER A 83 -6.87 -3.30 -12.80
C SER A 83 -6.58 -1.86 -13.20
N ASP A 84 -7.24 -1.40 -14.25
CA ASP A 84 -7.05 -0.09 -14.86
C ASP A 84 -5.61 0.14 -15.39
N ARG A 85 -5.29 1.37 -15.74
CA ARG A 85 -3.98 1.73 -16.29
C ARG A 85 -3.62 3.19 -16.02
N GLY A 86 -2.33 3.49 -16.17
CA GLY A 86 -1.81 4.84 -15.93
C GLY A 86 -1.92 5.22 -14.46
N THR A 87 -2.33 6.44 -14.18
CA THR A 87 -2.49 6.97 -12.82
C THR A 87 -3.61 6.30 -12.02
N HIS A 88 -4.52 5.60 -12.71
CA HIS A 88 -5.65 4.90 -12.10
C HIS A 88 -5.37 3.42 -11.82
N THR A 89 -4.19 2.91 -12.21
CA THR A 89 -3.83 1.52 -11.90
C THR A 89 -3.99 1.23 -10.42
N THR A 90 -4.70 0.17 -10.09
CA THR A 90 -4.99 -0.26 -8.72
C THR A 90 -4.73 -1.75 -8.56
N VAL A 91 -4.38 -2.16 -7.34
CA VAL A 91 -4.32 -3.57 -6.95
C VAL A 91 -5.68 -3.97 -6.39
N GLY A 92 -6.18 -5.11 -6.84
CA GLY A 92 -7.45 -5.60 -6.37
C GLY A 92 -7.55 -7.13 -6.40
N ILE A 93 -8.65 -7.63 -5.88
CA ILE A 93 -9.01 -9.04 -5.97
C ILE A 93 -9.82 -9.29 -7.24
N PHE A 94 -9.63 -10.46 -7.85
CA PHE A 94 -10.46 -10.85 -8.98
C PHE A 94 -11.92 -11.03 -8.55
N PRO A 95 -12.88 -10.69 -9.41
CA PRO A 95 -14.31 -10.82 -9.11
C PRO A 95 -14.67 -12.22 -8.60
N GLY A 96 -15.39 -12.28 -7.49
CA GLY A 96 -15.82 -13.54 -6.88
C GLY A 96 -14.75 -14.29 -6.09
N ARG A 97 -13.55 -13.68 -5.90
CA ARG A 97 -12.50 -14.23 -5.04
C ARG A 97 -12.27 -13.37 -3.80
N GLU A 98 -11.68 -13.95 -2.78
CA GLU A 98 -11.26 -13.28 -1.54
C GLU A 98 -9.90 -13.81 -1.13
N LEU A 99 -9.07 -12.98 -0.55
CA LEU A 99 -7.75 -13.38 -0.03
C LEU A 99 -7.92 -14.08 1.32
N THR A 100 -8.30 -15.36 1.29
CA THR A 100 -8.56 -16.20 2.48
C THR A 100 -7.47 -17.21 2.76
N ASN A 101 -6.47 -17.31 1.88
CA ASN A 101 -5.36 -18.24 2.01
C ASN A 101 -4.63 -18.08 3.35
N ASN A 102 -4.19 -19.19 3.95
CA ASN A 102 -3.43 -19.19 5.21
C ASN A 102 -2.13 -18.38 5.13
N TYR A 103 -1.53 -18.28 3.94
CA TYR A 103 -0.34 -17.46 3.68
C TYR A 103 -0.66 -16.01 3.32
N GLY A 104 -1.94 -15.65 3.24
CA GLY A 104 -2.36 -14.31 2.81
C GLY A 104 -1.73 -13.16 3.60
N LEU A 105 -1.55 -13.33 4.92
CA LEU A 105 -0.90 -12.32 5.77
C LEU A 105 0.56 -12.03 5.38
N ASN A 106 1.26 -12.97 4.78
CA ASN A 106 2.63 -12.73 4.32
C ASN A 106 2.69 -11.63 3.24
N THR A 107 1.58 -11.36 2.55
CA THR A 107 1.52 -10.22 1.62
C THR A 107 1.67 -8.88 2.33
N VAL A 108 1.24 -8.77 3.59
CA VAL A 108 1.41 -7.59 4.43
C VAL A 108 2.90 -7.41 4.77
N ASP A 109 3.57 -8.49 5.19
CA ASP A 109 5.00 -8.45 5.55
C ASP A 109 5.89 -8.19 4.32
N LEU A 110 5.49 -8.69 3.16
CA LEU A 110 6.20 -8.46 1.90
C LEU A 110 5.97 -7.08 1.29
N CYS A 111 4.92 -6.38 1.73
CA CYS A 111 4.61 -5.05 1.23
C CYS A 111 5.67 -4.05 1.70
N PRO A 112 6.43 -3.41 0.78
CA PRO A 112 7.53 -2.51 1.17
C PRO A 112 7.04 -1.14 1.67
N VAL A 113 5.74 -0.92 1.68
CA VAL A 113 5.08 0.32 2.06
C VAL A 113 3.86 0.03 2.92
N GLY A 114 3.27 1.03 3.55
CA GLY A 114 2.08 0.88 4.39
C GLY A 114 0.76 0.71 3.61
N ALA A 115 0.80 0.08 2.42
CA ALA A 115 -0.38 -0.12 1.60
C ALA A 115 -1.22 -1.32 2.06
N LEU A 116 -0.58 -2.45 2.37
CA LEU A 116 -1.25 -3.61 2.94
C LEU A 116 -1.08 -3.62 4.45
N THR A 117 -2.17 -3.82 5.16
CA THR A 117 -2.21 -3.82 6.63
C THR A 117 -3.05 -4.98 7.13
N SER A 118 -2.60 -5.67 8.19
CA SER A 118 -3.44 -6.63 8.87
C SER A 118 -4.49 -5.91 9.72
N ASN A 119 -5.69 -6.47 9.80
CA ASN A 119 -6.73 -5.95 10.68
C ASN A 119 -6.31 -5.99 12.15
N ASP A 120 -5.50 -6.98 12.53
CA ASP A 120 -5.08 -7.21 13.91
C ASP A 120 -4.05 -6.16 14.36
N PHE A 121 -3.20 -5.68 13.44
CA PHE A 121 -2.16 -4.68 13.73
C PHE A 121 -2.64 -3.24 13.51
N ARG A 122 -3.68 -3.05 12.71
CA ARG A 122 -4.17 -1.73 12.33
C ARG A 122 -4.54 -0.90 13.55
N PHE A 123 -3.99 0.32 13.64
CA PHE A 123 -4.18 1.27 14.74
C PHE A 123 -3.68 0.76 16.10
N GLN A 124 -2.85 -0.27 16.14
CA GLN A 124 -2.17 -0.65 17.36
C GLN A 124 -1.05 0.36 17.67
N MET A 125 -0.80 0.58 18.95
CA MET A 125 0.30 1.42 19.37
C MET A 125 1.62 0.73 19.04
N ARG A 126 2.52 1.46 18.42
CA ARG A 126 3.87 0.98 18.14
C ARG A 126 4.77 1.19 19.35
N THR A 127 5.60 0.22 19.57
CA THR A 127 6.66 0.30 20.62
C THR A 127 7.93 0.90 20.04
#